data_f41c1fefa0187ddbaab03418b13c9e20
#
_entry.id   f41c1fefa0187ddbaab03418b13c9e20
#
_cell.length_a   1.000
_cell.length_b   1.000
_cell.length_c   1.000
_cell.angle_alpha   90.00
_cell.angle_beta   90.00
_cell.angle_gamma   90.00
#
_symmetry.space_group_name_H-M   'P 1'
#
loop_
_entity.id
_entity.type
_entity.pdbx_description
1 polymer ?
#
loop_
_entity_poly.entity_id
_entity_poly.type
_entity_poly.pdbx_seq_one_letter_code
_entity_poly.pdbx_strand_id
1 'polypeptide(L)'
;MNRLKIYLHGSYVGNTGYNNHTRDFTRHLNKKADIKIRNFTVGPSWNRMVNDQPHDGESYLNDTDKEMLYRQTTLVDNNHRKDVPIYQKYGKEFKHDVNLVLSETNHHYFYDEYMGPKIAYNVWESTLQPQGFFNKLLQYDELWVPSKWQKECSIEQGFEEERVKVVPEGVDVDTFFPEDVESLDTYKDGRFKFLLFGRWDYRKSTKEIIQTFLKTFDKDEPVDLVVSIDNRWGEQMDGFKTTEERLENYNLIDDRIKQLSFTSREDYIKYLKTGHVFLSCARSEGWNLPLIEAMSCGTPSIYSNCSGQLEFAEGRGIPVRIDSEKAANTNDYGRYTMSDLPGNYYEPDFNHLSEVMRDVYVNYKTYKEKSLKESIEIREQFNWDKVADIGLDTINDFLSRKPWLNRPVRENQINISYIDGPKVEILGDEDKQYVVEFINGDTNEVINTSTIGRNMWCNCNREYYINWIIKINGEIYDKFDVTNKTVLISLDSKSVGDTIAWAPYAVEFAKKNNCRVILSTFHNDWFYDNPNYKDITFIQPGQSVTCYTSYTIGWFKDVNGEWNNFNKYEERKYKLHCRKITIATSLTAKIVLNL
;
A
#
# COMPACT_ATOMS: atom_id res chain seq x y z
N MET A 1 14.28 11.73 -37.48
CA MET A 1 13.27 10.82 -36.91
C MET A 1 12.40 11.64 -35.96
N ASN A 2 11.08 11.49 -35.97
CA ASN A 2 10.24 12.11 -34.95
C ASN A 2 10.57 11.49 -33.60
N ARG A 3 10.72 12.31 -32.56
CA ARG A 3 10.92 11.81 -31.20
C ARG A 3 9.70 11.01 -30.77
N LEU A 4 9.93 9.91 -30.05
CA LEU A 4 8.88 9.09 -29.42
C LEU A 4 8.05 9.98 -28.48
N LYS A 5 6.73 9.86 -28.54
CA LYS A 5 5.79 10.61 -27.69
C LYS A 5 5.14 9.70 -26.66
N ILE A 6 5.45 9.95 -25.39
CA ILE A 6 4.96 9.15 -24.27
C ILE A 6 3.99 9.97 -23.44
N TYR A 7 2.80 9.43 -23.19
CA TYR A 7 1.88 9.97 -22.20
C TYR A 7 2.06 9.19 -20.90
N LEU A 8 2.75 9.79 -19.96
CA LEU A 8 3.05 9.19 -18.67
C LEU A 8 1.97 9.57 -17.66
N HIS A 9 1.33 8.58 -17.09
CA HIS A 9 0.35 8.72 -16.01
C HIS A 9 0.97 8.25 -14.72
N GLY A 10 1.14 9.13 -13.73
CA GLY A 10 1.80 8.74 -12.49
C GLY A 10 1.72 9.80 -11.39
N SER A 11 2.14 9.42 -10.21
CA SER A 11 2.22 10.31 -9.05
C SER A 11 3.53 11.10 -9.11
N TYR A 12 3.50 12.32 -9.63
CA TYR A 12 4.69 13.16 -9.79
C TYR A 12 4.99 14.00 -8.54
N VAL A 13 3.96 14.58 -7.93
CA VAL A 13 4.06 15.46 -6.76
C VAL A 13 3.97 14.65 -5.46
N GLY A 14 4.89 14.86 -4.54
CA GLY A 14 4.96 14.16 -3.25
C GLY A 14 6.32 13.54 -2.96
N ASN A 15 6.44 12.76 -1.88
CA ASN A 15 7.70 12.21 -1.38
C ASN A 15 7.72 10.70 -1.16
N THR A 16 6.79 9.97 -1.76
CA THR A 16 6.78 8.50 -1.69
C THR A 16 7.78 7.88 -2.67
N GLY A 17 8.01 6.57 -2.57
CA GLY A 17 8.81 5.82 -3.54
C GLY A 17 8.30 6.02 -4.97
N TYR A 18 6.98 5.89 -5.18
CA TYR A 18 6.37 6.14 -6.49
C TYR A 18 6.56 7.57 -7.00
N ASN A 19 6.51 8.58 -6.12
CA ASN A 19 6.76 9.95 -6.55
C ASN A 19 8.21 10.16 -7.00
N ASN A 20 9.16 9.63 -6.23
CA ASN A 20 10.59 9.71 -6.58
C ASN A 20 10.87 8.97 -7.89
N HIS A 21 10.38 7.73 -8.01
CA HIS A 21 10.50 6.95 -9.23
C HIS A 21 9.91 7.71 -10.44
N THR A 22 8.66 8.19 -10.33
CA THR A 22 8.02 8.91 -11.43
C THR A 22 8.83 10.13 -11.87
N ARG A 23 9.32 10.95 -10.93
CA ARG A 23 10.13 12.13 -11.24
C ARG A 23 11.45 11.78 -11.91
N ASP A 24 12.21 10.91 -11.28
CA ASP A 24 13.56 10.60 -11.75
C ASP A 24 13.53 9.89 -13.10
N PHE A 25 12.65 8.92 -13.26
CA PHE A 25 12.45 8.24 -14.55
C PHE A 25 11.98 9.21 -15.65
N THR A 26 10.98 10.03 -15.34
CA THR A 26 10.45 11.02 -16.29
C THR A 26 11.50 12.03 -16.71
N ARG A 27 12.33 12.52 -15.77
CA ARG A 27 13.41 13.48 -16.05
C ARG A 27 14.39 12.92 -17.06
N HIS A 28 14.77 11.65 -16.91
CA HIS A 28 15.73 11.00 -17.79
C HIS A 28 15.11 10.57 -19.12
N LEU A 29 13.88 10.08 -19.14
CA LEU A 29 13.14 9.83 -20.38
C LEU A 29 12.99 11.10 -21.21
N ASN A 30 12.70 12.25 -20.59
CA ASN A 30 12.48 13.52 -21.29
C ASN A 30 13.72 14.04 -22.03
N LYS A 31 14.92 13.60 -21.65
CA LYS A 31 16.15 13.89 -22.42
C LYS A 31 16.09 13.27 -23.84
N LYS A 32 15.35 12.17 -24.00
CA LYS A 32 15.38 11.28 -25.17
C LYS A 32 14.04 11.15 -25.92
N ALA A 33 12.93 11.41 -25.25
CA ALA A 33 11.57 11.34 -25.78
C ALA A 33 10.76 12.61 -25.45
N ASP A 34 9.64 12.81 -26.11
CA ASP A 34 8.68 13.88 -25.77
C ASP A 34 7.69 13.33 -24.75
N ILE A 35 7.73 13.85 -23.52
CA ILE A 35 6.90 13.36 -22.42
C ILE A 35 5.77 14.35 -22.13
N LYS A 36 4.56 13.85 -22.01
CA LYS A 36 3.46 14.54 -21.32
C LYS A 36 3.13 13.79 -20.05
N ILE A 37 2.85 14.52 -18.99
CA ILE A 37 2.59 13.97 -17.66
C ILE A 37 1.13 14.20 -17.32
N ARG A 38 0.44 13.14 -16.90
CA ARG A 38 -0.79 13.25 -16.14
C ARG A 38 -0.46 12.91 -14.68
N ASN A 39 -0.46 13.95 -13.85
CA ASN A 39 -0.15 13.78 -12.44
C ASN A 39 -1.37 13.24 -11.69
N PHE A 40 -1.19 12.09 -11.04
CA PHE A 40 -2.12 11.62 -10.03
C PHE A 40 -1.72 12.21 -8.68
N THR A 41 -2.52 13.09 -8.13
CA THR A 41 -2.35 13.44 -6.72
C THR A 41 -2.92 12.32 -5.87
N VAL A 42 -2.05 11.61 -5.20
CA VAL A 42 -2.44 10.73 -4.12
C VAL A 42 -2.94 11.62 -2.99
N GLY A 43 -4.22 11.67 -2.76
CA GLY A 43 -5.00 12.49 -1.85
C GLY A 43 -4.34 13.41 -0.80
N PRO A 44 -5.07 14.30 -0.16
CA PRO A 44 -4.50 15.29 0.78
C PRO A 44 -3.69 14.69 1.93
N SER A 45 -3.90 13.42 2.25
CA SER A 45 -3.15 12.69 3.27
C SER A 45 -1.68 12.43 2.90
N TRP A 46 -1.30 12.55 1.63
CA TRP A 46 0.07 12.42 1.17
C TRP A 46 0.82 13.77 1.13
N ASN A 47 0.08 14.88 1.10
CA ASN A 47 0.61 16.22 1.30
C ASN A 47 0.60 16.53 2.79
N ARG A 48 1.70 16.26 3.50
CA ARG A 48 1.59 16.22 4.94
C ARG A 48 2.22 17.35 5.70
N MET A 49 1.60 17.46 6.90
CA MET A 49 2.10 18.18 8.05
C MET A 49 3.55 17.84 8.35
N VAL A 50 4.42 18.82 8.27
CA VAL A 50 5.77 18.78 8.80
C VAL A 50 5.79 19.77 9.95
N ASN A 51 6.11 19.32 11.16
CA ASN A 51 6.04 20.13 12.37
C ASN A 51 4.67 20.84 12.53
N ASP A 52 3.57 20.08 12.35
CA ASP A 52 2.19 20.57 12.42
C ASP A 52 1.79 21.63 11.38
N GLN A 53 2.61 21.85 10.36
CA GLN A 53 2.28 22.73 9.24
C GLN A 53 1.93 21.92 7.98
N PRO A 54 0.91 22.36 7.22
CA PRO A 54 0.60 21.74 5.93
C PRO A 54 1.81 21.86 5.01
N HIS A 55 2.25 20.70 4.50
CA HIS A 55 3.32 20.65 3.54
C HIS A 55 2.72 20.43 2.15
N ASP A 56 2.93 21.34 1.23
CA ASP A 56 2.57 21.09 -0.15
C ASP A 56 3.58 20.10 -0.78
N GLY A 57 3.07 19.15 -1.56
CA GLY A 57 3.96 18.16 -2.18
C GLY A 57 4.96 18.77 -3.17
N GLU A 58 4.80 20.02 -3.54
CA GLU A 58 5.69 20.74 -4.47
C GLU A 58 7.02 21.15 -3.82
N SER A 59 7.08 21.22 -2.50
CA SER A 59 8.33 21.51 -1.78
C SER A 59 9.41 20.43 -1.95
N TYR A 60 9.04 19.23 -2.40
CA TYR A 60 9.97 18.17 -2.75
C TYR A 60 10.50 18.27 -4.19
N LEU A 61 9.99 19.22 -4.98
CA LEU A 61 10.37 19.40 -6.36
C LEU A 61 11.54 20.37 -6.45
N ASN A 62 12.59 19.98 -7.16
CA ASN A 62 13.63 20.91 -7.60
C ASN A 62 13.14 21.77 -8.78
N ASP A 63 13.93 22.73 -9.22
CA ASP A 63 13.52 23.65 -10.28
C ASP A 63 13.27 22.94 -11.61
N THR A 64 14.05 21.90 -11.93
CA THR A 64 13.82 21.07 -13.13
C THR A 64 12.50 20.32 -13.05
N ASP A 65 12.17 19.76 -11.88
CA ASP A 65 10.91 19.06 -11.67
C ASP A 65 9.71 20.00 -11.78
N LYS A 66 9.82 21.22 -11.23
CA LYS A 66 8.79 22.26 -11.36
C LYS A 66 8.61 22.68 -12.81
N GLU A 67 9.70 22.90 -13.53
CA GLU A 67 9.65 23.23 -14.95
C GLU A 67 8.95 22.13 -15.76
N MET A 68 9.28 20.86 -15.51
CA MET A 68 8.62 19.73 -16.16
C MET A 68 7.14 19.65 -15.80
N LEU A 69 6.80 19.82 -14.53
CA LEU A 69 5.42 19.80 -14.06
C LEU A 69 4.59 20.88 -14.77
N TYR A 70 5.06 22.12 -14.79
CA TYR A 70 4.30 23.25 -15.34
C TYR A 70 4.24 23.28 -16.86
N ARG A 71 5.28 22.83 -17.56
CA ARG A 71 5.32 22.85 -19.03
C ARG A 71 4.73 21.62 -19.70
N GLN A 72 4.82 20.47 -19.05
CA GLN A 72 4.49 19.19 -19.67
C GLN A 72 3.26 18.50 -19.08
N THR A 73 2.75 18.99 -17.95
CA THR A 73 1.55 18.42 -17.34
C THR A 73 0.31 18.96 -18.05
N THR A 74 -0.48 18.06 -18.59
CA THR A 74 -1.78 18.41 -19.19
C THR A 74 -2.87 18.58 -18.16
N LEU A 75 -2.66 18.02 -16.96
CA LEU A 75 -3.59 18.08 -15.84
C LEU A 75 -2.85 17.94 -14.52
N VAL A 76 -3.07 18.90 -13.62
CA VAL A 76 -2.84 18.74 -12.18
C VAL A 76 -4.22 18.60 -11.57
N ASP A 77 -4.57 17.42 -11.11
CA ASP A 77 -5.87 17.20 -10.47
C ASP A 77 -5.71 16.63 -9.06
N ASN A 78 -6.43 17.23 -8.15
CA ASN A 78 -6.48 16.82 -6.73
C ASN A 78 -7.60 15.81 -6.44
N ASN A 79 -8.39 15.42 -7.48
CA ASN A 79 -9.50 14.52 -7.28
C ASN A 79 -9.79 13.70 -8.55
N HIS A 80 -9.35 12.46 -8.57
CA HIS A 80 -9.43 11.52 -9.69
C HIS A 80 -10.80 11.41 -10.35
N ARG A 81 -11.88 11.65 -9.61
CA ARG A 81 -13.25 11.53 -10.13
C ARG A 81 -13.70 12.75 -10.94
N LYS A 82 -13.01 13.87 -10.80
CA LYS A 82 -13.36 15.13 -11.48
C LYS A 82 -12.59 15.34 -12.77
N ASP A 83 -11.51 14.61 -12.99
CA ASP A 83 -10.64 14.81 -14.16
C ASP A 83 -11.07 14.01 -15.41
N VAL A 84 -11.95 13.00 -15.27
CA VAL A 84 -12.44 12.23 -16.41
C VAL A 84 -12.97 13.11 -17.55
N PRO A 85 -13.85 14.09 -17.32
CA PRO A 85 -14.29 15.00 -18.37
C PRO A 85 -13.17 15.86 -18.94
N ILE A 86 -12.19 16.23 -18.11
CA ILE A 86 -11.05 17.06 -18.53
C ILE A 86 -10.07 16.22 -19.34
N TYR A 87 -9.80 14.98 -18.93
CA TYR A 87 -9.00 14.04 -19.71
C TYR A 87 -9.63 13.78 -21.08
N GLN A 88 -10.92 13.54 -21.13
CA GLN A 88 -11.68 13.38 -22.36
C GLN A 88 -11.52 14.57 -23.30
N LYS A 89 -11.49 15.79 -22.76
CA LYS A 89 -11.32 17.00 -23.54
C LYS A 89 -9.90 17.18 -24.08
N TYR A 90 -8.89 17.01 -23.21
CA TYR A 90 -7.49 17.36 -23.53
C TYR A 90 -6.67 16.15 -24.00
N GLY A 91 -6.99 14.94 -23.58
CA GLY A 91 -6.30 13.73 -24.02
C GLY A 91 -6.44 13.47 -25.52
N LYS A 92 -7.56 13.87 -26.13
CA LYS A 92 -7.77 13.80 -27.58
C LYS A 92 -6.85 14.72 -28.40
N GLU A 93 -6.39 15.81 -27.80
CA GLU A 93 -5.55 16.80 -28.49
C GLU A 93 -4.07 16.41 -28.47
N PHE A 94 -3.66 15.53 -27.50
CA PHE A 94 -2.29 15.06 -27.40
C PHE A 94 -2.11 13.74 -28.14
N LYS A 95 -1.60 13.80 -29.37
CA LYS A 95 -1.22 12.61 -30.13
C LYS A 95 0.05 12.03 -29.52
N HIS A 96 -0.04 10.84 -28.92
CA HIS A 96 1.06 10.09 -28.34
C HIS A 96 1.16 8.70 -28.99
N ASP A 97 2.33 8.10 -28.86
CA ASP A 97 2.61 6.78 -29.42
C ASP A 97 2.26 5.68 -28.41
N VAL A 98 2.41 5.97 -27.10
CA VAL A 98 2.17 5.02 -26.01
C VAL A 98 1.74 5.71 -24.72
N ASN A 99 0.87 5.05 -23.96
CA ASN A 99 0.56 5.37 -22.57
C ASN A 99 1.41 4.51 -21.64
N LEU A 100 2.10 5.15 -20.70
CA LEU A 100 2.85 4.51 -19.63
C LEU A 100 2.21 4.89 -18.29
N VAL A 101 1.65 3.93 -17.56
CA VAL A 101 0.98 4.16 -16.28
C VAL A 101 1.88 3.64 -15.16
N LEU A 102 2.44 4.55 -14.38
CA LEU A 102 3.36 4.30 -13.28
C LEU A 102 2.73 4.76 -11.97
N SER A 103 2.05 3.87 -11.29
CA SER A 103 1.43 4.13 -9.98
C SER A 103 1.00 2.85 -9.28
N GLU A 104 0.54 2.97 -8.04
CA GLU A 104 -0.17 1.88 -7.37
C GLU A 104 -1.40 1.48 -8.18
N THR A 105 -1.69 0.17 -8.26
CA THR A 105 -2.74 -0.38 -9.12
C THR A 105 -4.14 0.11 -8.77
N ASN A 106 -4.40 0.48 -7.50
CA ASN A 106 -5.66 1.09 -7.10
C ASN A 106 -5.95 2.41 -7.82
N HIS A 107 -4.92 3.12 -8.28
CA HIS A 107 -5.02 4.37 -9.02
C HIS A 107 -5.04 4.18 -10.55
N HIS A 108 -5.03 2.94 -11.04
CA HIS A 108 -5.16 2.66 -12.47
C HIS A 108 -6.61 2.82 -12.89
N TYR A 109 -6.89 3.88 -13.65
CA TYR A 109 -8.18 4.16 -14.25
C TYR A 109 -8.09 3.98 -15.77
N PHE A 110 -9.05 3.28 -16.33
CA PHE A 110 -9.11 3.04 -17.78
C PHE A 110 -10.04 4.05 -18.43
N TYR A 111 -9.46 4.88 -19.27
CA TYR A 111 -10.19 5.79 -20.13
C TYR A 111 -10.12 5.23 -21.54
N ASP A 112 -10.82 4.12 -21.77
CA ASP A 112 -10.69 3.29 -22.97
C ASP A 112 -10.83 4.03 -24.29
N GLU A 113 -11.65 5.06 -24.35
CA GLU A 113 -11.86 5.86 -25.55
C GLU A 113 -10.60 6.62 -26.00
N TYR A 114 -9.61 6.81 -25.10
CA TYR A 114 -8.44 7.66 -25.30
C TYR A 114 -7.11 6.95 -25.09
N MET A 115 -7.15 5.74 -24.55
CA MET A 115 -5.96 4.96 -24.30
C MET A 115 -5.67 4.05 -25.50
N GLY A 116 -4.77 4.47 -26.37
CA GLY A 116 -4.15 3.62 -27.39
C GLY A 116 -3.29 2.51 -26.77
N PRO A 117 -2.11 2.21 -27.33
CA PRO A 117 -1.15 1.28 -26.76
C PRO A 117 -0.82 1.63 -25.31
N LYS A 118 -0.92 0.69 -24.38
CA LYS A 118 -0.81 0.97 -22.95
C LYS A 118 0.05 -0.04 -22.20
N ILE A 119 0.99 0.49 -21.43
CA ILE A 119 1.92 -0.24 -20.58
C ILE A 119 1.64 0.13 -19.12
N ALA A 120 1.51 -0.87 -18.24
CA ALA A 120 1.53 -0.65 -16.80
C ALA A 120 2.94 -0.82 -16.27
N TYR A 121 3.39 0.09 -15.40
CA TYR A 121 4.57 -0.13 -14.57
C TYR A 121 4.11 -0.27 -13.12
N ASN A 122 4.28 -1.47 -12.59
CA ASN A 122 3.79 -1.83 -11.27
C ASN A 122 4.92 -2.32 -10.37
N VAL A 123 4.96 -1.82 -9.15
CA VAL A 123 5.85 -2.27 -8.08
C VAL A 123 5.00 -2.91 -7.00
N TRP A 124 5.26 -4.18 -6.69
CA TRP A 124 4.50 -4.92 -5.70
C TRP A 124 5.41 -5.66 -4.73
N GLU A 125 4.97 -5.84 -3.49
CA GLU A 125 5.82 -6.20 -2.38
C GLU A 125 5.45 -7.54 -1.71
N SER A 126 4.71 -8.41 -2.40
CA SER A 126 4.44 -9.80 -1.97
C SER A 126 4.36 -10.74 -3.17
N THR A 127 4.30 -12.06 -2.93
CA THR A 127 4.31 -13.05 -4.02
C THR A 127 3.06 -13.03 -4.89
N LEU A 128 1.93 -12.50 -4.37
CA LEU A 128 0.69 -12.34 -5.15
C LEU A 128 0.12 -10.93 -4.98
N GLN A 129 -0.47 -10.42 -6.04
CA GLN A 129 -1.29 -9.22 -5.96
C GLN A 129 -2.74 -9.60 -5.64
N PRO A 130 -3.49 -8.72 -4.92
CA PRO A 130 -4.92 -8.87 -4.78
C PRO A 130 -5.59 -9.09 -6.13
N GLN A 131 -6.56 -10.00 -6.21
CA GLN A 131 -7.18 -10.38 -7.48
C GLN A 131 -7.75 -9.18 -8.25
N GLY A 132 -8.34 -8.21 -7.54
CA GLY A 132 -8.85 -6.98 -8.15
C GLY A 132 -7.75 -6.13 -8.80
N PHE A 133 -6.54 -6.11 -8.23
CA PHE A 133 -5.38 -5.42 -8.81
C PHE A 133 -4.84 -6.19 -10.02
N PHE A 134 -4.67 -7.48 -9.86
CA PHE A 134 -4.21 -8.35 -10.94
C PHE A 134 -5.13 -8.24 -12.17
N ASN A 135 -6.44 -8.30 -11.97
CA ASN A 135 -7.42 -8.14 -13.05
C ASN A 135 -7.31 -6.78 -13.77
N LYS A 136 -6.96 -5.71 -13.06
CA LYS A 136 -6.69 -4.41 -13.70
C LYS A 136 -5.43 -4.46 -14.56
N LEU A 137 -4.35 -5.08 -14.06
CA LEU A 137 -3.10 -5.18 -14.81
C LEU A 137 -3.24 -6.02 -16.08
N LEU A 138 -4.06 -7.06 -16.07
CA LEU A 138 -4.36 -7.87 -17.26
C LEU A 138 -4.94 -7.06 -18.43
N GLN A 139 -5.49 -5.87 -18.16
CA GLN A 139 -6.05 -4.99 -19.19
C GLN A 139 -5.01 -4.17 -19.96
N TYR A 140 -3.76 -4.16 -19.52
CA TYR A 140 -2.65 -3.54 -20.23
C TYR A 140 -2.10 -4.46 -21.31
N ASP A 141 -1.49 -3.87 -22.33
CA ASP A 141 -0.85 -4.65 -23.40
C ASP A 141 0.47 -5.26 -22.95
N GLU A 142 1.14 -4.58 -22.01
CA GLU A 142 2.40 -5.03 -21.41
C GLU A 142 2.45 -4.60 -19.94
N LEU A 143 3.07 -5.41 -19.11
CA LEU A 143 3.35 -5.13 -17.71
C LEU A 143 4.85 -4.98 -17.50
N TRP A 144 5.28 -3.84 -16.98
CA TRP A 144 6.63 -3.64 -16.51
C TRP A 144 6.71 -3.82 -15.00
N VAL A 145 7.75 -4.48 -14.58
CA VAL A 145 8.08 -4.73 -13.17
C VAL A 145 9.55 -4.43 -12.92
N PRO A 146 9.95 -4.01 -11.72
CA PRO A 146 11.32 -3.58 -11.47
C PRO A 146 12.33 -4.73 -11.37
N SER A 147 11.90 -5.96 -11.13
CA SER A 147 12.79 -7.09 -10.84
C SER A 147 12.34 -8.40 -11.48
N LYS A 148 13.29 -9.30 -11.66
CA LYS A 148 13.03 -10.69 -12.12
C LYS A 148 12.10 -11.41 -11.15
N TRP A 149 12.32 -11.22 -9.84
CA TRP A 149 11.45 -11.80 -8.83
C TRP A 149 9.98 -11.42 -9.04
N GLN A 150 9.68 -10.14 -9.24
CA GLN A 150 8.30 -9.70 -9.46
C GLN A 150 7.77 -10.18 -10.82
N LYS A 151 8.62 -10.33 -11.85
CA LYS A 151 8.25 -10.95 -13.11
C LYS A 151 7.80 -12.40 -12.88
N GLU A 152 8.59 -13.20 -12.16
CA GLU A 152 8.27 -14.58 -11.83
C GLU A 152 6.94 -14.67 -11.06
N CYS A 153 6.76 -13.88 -10.00
CA CYS A 153 5.50 -13.81 -9.25
C CYS A 153 4.30 -13.45 -10.15
N SER A 154 4.46 -12.53 -11.10
CA SER A 154 3.38 -12.13 -12.01
C SER A 154 3.01 -13.28 -12.97
N ILE A 155 3.99 -14.02 -13.47
CA ILE A 155 3.79 -15.18 -14.35
C ILE A 155 3.11 -16.32 -13.57
N GLU A 156 3.58 -16.62 -12.36
CA GLU A 156 2.99 -17.64 -11.49
C GLU A 156 1.52 -17.32 -11.14
N GLN A 157 1.19 -16.03 -11.00
CA GLN A 157 -0.20 -15.60 -10.80
C GLN A 157 -1.06 -15.73 -12.06
N GLY A 158 -0.46 -15.88 -13.25
CA GLY A 158 -1.17 -16.12 -14.51
C GLY A 158 -1.00 -15.03 -15.57
N PHE A 159 -0.01 -14.13 -15.41
CA PHE A 159 0.34 -13.20 -16.48
C PHE A 159 1.10 -13.94 -17.60
N GLU A 160 0.83 -13.62 -18.85
CA GLU A 160 1.56 -14.18 -20.00
C GLU A 160 3.02 -13.67 -19.98
N GLU A 161 3.99 -14.59 -20.03
CA GLU A 161 5.41 -14.27 -19.85
C GLU A 161 5.93 -13.22 -20.84
N GLU A 162 5.53 -13.32 -22.10
CA GLU A 162 5.94 -12.40 -23.17
C GLU A 162 5.45 -10.95 -22.95
N ARG A 163 4.41 -10.78 -22.14
CA ARG A 163 3.85 -9.46 -21.78
C ARG A 163 4.47 -8.87 -20.54
N VAL A 164 5.29 -9.61 -19.78
CA VAL A 164 5.95 -9.07 -18.58
C VAL A 164 7.40 -8.75 -18.87
N LYS A 165 7.79 -7.49 -18.69
CA LYS A 165 9.15 -7.00 -18.93
C LYS A 165 9.77 -6.48 -17.63
N VAL A 166 11.05 -6.76 -17.46
CA VAL A 166 11.83 -6.18 -16.36
C VAL A 166 12.42 -4.86 -16.82
N VAL A 167 11.95 -3.79 -16.20
CA VAL A 167 12.54 -2.43 -16.32
C VAL A 167 12.87 -2.01 -14.91
N PRO A 168 14.15 -2.02 -14.50
CA PRO A 168 14.54 -1.74 -13.12
C PRO A 168 14.23 -0.28 -12.73
N GLU A 169 14.22 0.00 -11.42
CA GLU A 169 14.31 1.36 -10.94
C GLU A 169 15.78 1.80 -10.90
N GLY A 170 16.01 3.10 -10.88
CA GLY A 170 17.34 3.67 -10.87
C GLY A 170 17.72 4.30 -9.54
N VAL A 171 18.93 4.82 -9.50
CA VAL A 171 19.42 5.69 -8.44
C VAL A 171 19.96 6.98 -9.05
N ASP A 172 19.73 8.12 -8.38
CA ASP A 172 20.29 9.41 -8.78
C ASP A 172 21.78 9.47 -8.41
N VAL A 173 22.63 9.19 -9.38
CA VAL A 173 24.09 9.08 -9.18
C VAL A 173 24.78 10.41 -8.95
N ASP A 174 24.12 11.53 -9.26
CA ASP A 174 24.63 12.87 -8.99
C ASP A 174 24.36 13.30 -7.54
N THR A 175 23.45 12.63 -6.88
CA THR A 175 23.06 12.84 -5.48
C THR A 175 23.64 11.77 -4.56
N PHE A 176 23.49 10.50 -4.93
CA PHE A 176 23.90 9.35 -4.13
C PHE A 176 25.23 8.77 -4.63
N PHE A 177 26.33 9.26 -4.07
CA PHE A 177 27.69 8.79 -4.36
C PHE A 177 28.56 8.92 -3.12
N PRO A 178 29.66 8.16 -3.02
CA PRO A 178 30.60 8.29 -1.92
C PRO A 178 31.23 9.69 -1.91
N GLU A 179 31.11 10.37 -0.80
CA GLU A 179 31.64 11.72 -0.59
C GLU A 179 31.93 11.93 0.89
N ASP A 180 33.05 12.60 1.19
CA ASP A 180 33.34 13.07 2.53
C ASP A 180 32.54 14.35 2.79
N VAL A 181 31.44 14.24 3.50
CA VAL A 181 30.61 15.38 3.90
C VAL A 181 30.79 15.67 5.38
N GLU A 182 30.57 16.93 5.77
CA GLU A 182 30.57 17.27 7.19
C GLU A 182 29.50 16.46 7.94
N SER A 183 29.95 15.77 8.98
CA SER A 183 29.07 14.96 9.83
C SER A 183 28.02 15.81 10.52
N LEU A 184 26.78 15.33 10.52
CA LEU A 184 25.69 15.91 11.31
C LEU A 184 26.05 15.87 12.81
N ASP A 185 25.50 16.79 13.60
CA ASP A 185 25.80 16.86 15.04
C ASP A 185 25.55 15.55 15.77
N THR A 186 24.56 14.76 15.33
CA THR A 186 24.26 13.42 15.84
C THR A 186 25.40 12.40 15.67
N TYR A 187 26.41 12.70 14.84
CA TYR A 187 27.59 11.82 14.60
C TYR A 187 28.88 12.32 15.25
N LYS A 188 28.87 13.55 15.80
CA LYS A 188 30.07 14.15 16.41
C LYS A 188 30.46 13.54 17.76
N ASP A 189 29.64 12.63 18.29
CA ASP A 189 29.91 11.90 19.54
C ASP A 189 30.91 10.73 19.39
N GLY A 190 31.33 10.41 18.15
CA GLY A 190 32.27 9.33 17.86
C GLY A 190 31.71 7.91 18.02
N ARG A 191 30.40 7.76 18.27
CA ARG A 191 29.77 6.45 18.41
C ARG A 191 29.48 5.82 17.05
N PHE A 192 29.50 4.50 16.97
CA PHE A 192 29.15 3.76 15.76
C PHE A 192 27.64 3.86 15.46
N LYS A 193 27.24 4.15 14.24
CA LYS A 193 25.83 4.39 13.88
C LYS A 193 25.32 3.37 12.87
N PHE A 194 24.33 2.58 13.29
CA PHE A 194 23.44 1.88 12.38
C PHE A 194 22.29 2.80 11.98
N LEU A 195 21.84 2.74 10.73
CA LEU A 195 20.74 3.52 10.19
C LEU A 195 19.56 2.61 9.88
N LEU A 196 18.37 2.95 10.35
CA LEU A 196 17.12 2.28 10.01
C LEU A 196 16.12 3.32 9.52
N PHE A 197 15.98 3.45 8.20
CA PHE A 197 15.10 4.42 7.56
C PHE A 197 14.00 3.72 6.78
N GLY A 198 12.78 4.16 7.01
CA GLY A 198 11.60 3.61 6.38
C GLY A 198 10.37 3.82 7.24
N ARG A 199 9.27 3.23 6.83
CA ARG A 199 8.03 3.29 7.60
C ARG A 199 8.01 2.20 8.68
N TRP A 200 7.53 2.52 9.87
CA TRP A 200 7.22 1.49 10.86
C TRP A 200 6.06 0.64 10.35
N ASP A 201 6.33 -0.57 9.95
CA ASP A 201 5.31 -1.57 9.65
C ASP A 201 5.84 -3.01 9.75
N TYR A 202 4.94 -3.98 9.68
CA TYR A 202 5.26 -5.39 9.76
C TYR A 202 6.16 -5.84 8.60
N ARG A 203 5.86 -5.40 7.37
CA ARG A 203 6.63 -5.75 6.19
C ARG A 203 8.08 -5.29 6.28
N LYS A 204 8.32 -4.11 6.84
CA LYS A 204 9.67 -3.54 7.04
C LYS A 204 10.43 -4.17 8.20
N SER A 205 9.80 -5.05 9.00
CA SER A 205 10.40 -5.68 10.19
C SER A 205 10.95 -4.69 11.22
N THR A 206 10.39 -3.47 11.27
CA THR A 206 10.97 -2.36 12.03
C THR A 206 11.12 -2.70 13.52
N LYS A 207 10.08 -3.28 14.12
CA LYS A 207 10.10 -3.70 15.51
C LYS A 207 11.19 -4.75 15.78
N GLU A 208 11.24 -5.78 14.95
CA GLU A 208 12.16 -6.90 15.10
C GLU A 208 13.62 -6.48 14.90
N ILE A 209 13.89 -5.54 13.99
CA ILE A 209 15.23 -4.96 13.78
C ILE A 209 15.68 -4.20 15.03
N ILE A 210 14.82 -3.37 15.64
CA ILE A 210 15.13 -2.63 16.87
C ILE A 210 15.37 -3.62 18.03
N GLN A 211 14.51 -4.62 18.20
CA GLN A 211 14.69 -5.66 19.22
C GLN A 211 16.01 -6.41 19.06
N THR A 212 16.36 -6.74 17.81
CA THR A 212 17.63 -7.44 17.50
C THR A 212 18.83 -6.55 17.82
N PHE A 213 18.79 -5.26 17.46
CA PHE A 213 19.83 -4.32 17.82
C PHE A 213 20.06 -4.22 19.33
N LEU A 214 18.97 -4.05 20.11
CA LEU A 214 19.04 -3.95 21.56
C LEU A 214 19.57 -5.23 22.24
N LYS A 215 19.30 -6.39 21.63
CA LYS A 215 19.82 -7.70 22.09
C LYS A 215 21.29 -7.91 21.70
N THR A 216 21.72 -7.34 20.55
CA THR A 216 23.06 -7.59 20.00
C THR A 216 24.14 -6.81 20.72
N PHE A 217 23.87 -5.58 21.13
CA PHE A 217 24.85 -4.68 21.73
C PHE A 217 24.53 -4.40 23.18
N ASP A 218 25.55 -4.38 24.05
CA ASP A 218 25.40 -4.00 25.44
C ASP A 218 25.25 -2.47 25.58
N LYS A 219 24.66 -2.03 26.70
CA LYS A 219 24.35 -0.59 26.93
C LYS A 219 25.57 0.32 26.99
N ASP A 220 26.71 -0.20 27.38
CA ASP A 220 27.98 0.52 27.51
C ASP A 220 28.82 0.52 26.23
N GLU A 221 28.42 -0.24 25.21
CA GLU A 221 29.10 -0.19 23.92
C GLU A 221 28.80 1.13 23.18
N PRO A 222 29.80 1.71 22.48
CA PRO A 222 29.63 2.99 21.78
C PRO A 222 28.92 2.83 20.44
N VAL A 223 27.69 2.26 20.46
CA VAL A 223 26.91 1.97 19.25
C VAL A 223 25.50 2.57 19.42
N ASP A 224 24.99 3.19 18.38
CA ASP A 224 23.61 3.70 18.31
C ASP A 224 22.87 3.20 17.08
N LEU A 225 21.56 3.12 17.19
CA LEU A 225 20.64 2.95 16.07
C LEU A 225 19.89 4.26 15.82
N VAL A 226 20.18 4.90 14.69
CA VAL A 226 19.51 6.12 14.25
C VAL A 226 18.30 5.71 13.41
N VAL A 227 17.12 6.13 13.84
CA VAL A 227 15.86 5.72 13.22
C VAL A 227 15.06 6.89 12.67
N SER A 228 14.55 6.75 11.44
CA SER A 228 13.55 7.62 10.83
C SER A 228 12.44 6.71 10.30
N ILE A 229 11.47 6.42 11.17
CA ILE A 229 10.54 5.29 11.02
C ILE A 229 9.07 5.70 11.22
N ASP A 230 8.74 6.95 11.12
CA ASP A 230 7.37 7.41 11.29
C ASP A 230 6.41 6.73 10.30
N ASN A 231 5.30 6.24 10.84
CA ASN A 231 4.21 5.70 10.04
C ASN A 231 2.96 6.57 10.16
N ARG A 232 2.65 7.24 9.10
CA ARG A 232 1.49 8.13 9.00
C ARG A 232 0.15 7.40 9.08
N TRP A 233 0.15 6.14 8.70
CA TRP A 233 -1.02 5.26 8.70
C TRP A 233 -1.13 4.45 9.99
N GLY A 234 -0.18 4.66 10.90
CA GLY A 234 -0.02 3.85 12.08
C GLY A 234 -1.29 3.76 12.92
N GLU A 235 -1.97 4.88 13.18
CA GLU A 235 -3.20 4.84 13.95
C GLU A 235 -4.27 3.92 13.33
N GLN A 236 -4.28 3.80 12.01
CA GLN A 236 -5.20 2.91 11.28
C GLN A 236 -4.69 1.46 11.21
N MET A 237 -3.37 1.26 11.26
CA MET A 237 -2.74 -0.05 11.08
C MET A 237 -2.51 -0.77 12.41
N ASP A 238 -2.02 -0.08 13.43
CA ASP A 238 -1.64 -0.65 14.73
C ASP A 238 -2.20 0.09 15.94
N GLY A 239 -2.97 1.14 15.73
CA GLY A 239 -3.62 1.92 16.78
C GLY A 239 -2.75 3.00 17.45
N PHE A 240 -1.47 3.16 17.03
CA PHE A 240 -0.55 4.13 17.61
C PHE A 240 -0.33 5.31 16.66
N LYS A 241 -0.34 6.53 17.20
CA LYS A 241 -0.15 7.77 16.42
C LYS A 241 1.31 8.08 16.15
N THR A 242 2.16 7.86 17.14
CA THR A 242 3.56 8.28 17.12
C THR A 242 4.52 7.11 17.23
N THR A 243 5.76 7.34 16.85
CA THR A 243 6.85 6.38 17.02
C THR A 243 7.15 6.16 18.49
N GLU A 244 7.06 7.21 19.31
CA GLU A 244 7.26 7.14 20.77
C GLU A 244 6.25 6.19 21.42
N GLU A 245 4.96 6.32 21.10
CA GLU A 245 3.91 5.42 21.60
C GLU A 245 4.22 3.95 21.26
N ARG A 246 4.77 3.68 20.07
CA ARG A 246 5.18 2.33 19.66
C ARG A 246 6.37 1.83 20.47
N LEU A 247 7.42 2.65 20.59
CA LEU A 247 8.60 2.29 21.37
C LEU A 247 8.24 2.00 22.82
N GLU A 248 7.37 2.80 23.42
CA GLU A 248 6.84 2.56 24.78
C GLU A 248 6.08 1.24 24.89
N ASN A 249 5.09 1.04 24.03
CA ASN A 249 4.22 -0.13 24.06
C ASN A 249 4.99 -1.45 23.87
N TYR A 250 6.03 -1.44 23.04
CA TYR A 250 6.85 -2.64 22.79
C TYR A 250 8.09 -2.73 23.69
N ASN A 251 8.22 -1.88 24.71
CA ASN A 251 9.38 -1.83 25.63
C ASN A 251 10.72 -1.66 24.89
N LEU A 252 10.76 -0.77 23.91
CA LEU A 252 11.92 -0.49 23.06
C LEU A 252 12.57 0.87 23.36
N ILE A 253 12.20 1.53 24.44
CA ILE A 253 12.83 2.79 24.86
C ILE A 253 14.23 2.49 25.38
N ASP A 254 15.22 3.05 24.72
CA ASP A 254 16.63 2.93 25.05
C ASP A 254 17.40 4.14 24.52
N ASP A 255 18.36 4.67 25.29
CA ASP A 255 19.14 5.86 24.94
C ASP A 255 19.99 5.68 23.65
N ARG A 256 20.23 4.45 23.25
CA ARG A 256 20.94 4.13 22.00
C ARG A 256 20.06 4.22 20.76
N ILE A 257 18.74 4.30 20.93
CA ILE A 257 17.80 4.54 19.83
C ILE A 257 17.67 6.05 19.63
N LYS A 258 18.25 6.56 18.56
CA LYS A 258 18.25 7.98 18.21
C LYS A 258 17.15 8.25 17.20
N GLN A 259 16.00 8.64 17.68
CA GLN A 259 14.85 8.94 16.82
C GLN A 259 15.03 10.31 16.17
N LEU A 260 14.85 10.32 14.84
CA LEU A 260 14.76 11.55 14.05
C LEU A 260 13.27 11.87 13.83
N SER A 261 12.87 13.09 14.17
CA SER A 261 11.47 13.51 14.01
C SER A 261 11.10 13.59 12.52
N PHE A 262 11.65 14.52 11.81
CA PHE A 262 11.51 14.64 10.36
C PHE A 262 12.90 14.79 9.75
N THR A 263 13.15 14.07 8.68
CA THR A 263 14.41 14.14 7.97
C THR A 263 14.19 14.84 6.63
N SER A 264 14.80 16.00 6.44
CA SER A 264 14.82 16.66 5.13
C SER A 264 15.52 15.77 4.10
N ARG A 265 15.27 15.99 2.80
CA ARG A 265 15.99 15.23 1.75
C ARG A 265 17.51 15.43 1.85
N GLU A 266 17.94 16.64 2.17
CA GLU A 266 19.35 16.98 2.35
C GLU A 266 19.98 16.22 3.54
N ASP A 267 19.32 16.23 4.70
CA ASP A 267 19.80 15.50 5.87
C ASP A 267 19.77 13.99 5.65
N TYR A 268 18.73 13.47 5.00
CA TYR A 268 18.67 12.06 4.62
C TYR A 268 19.90 11.63 3.82
N ILE A 269 20.30 12.42 2.81
CA ILE A 269 21.49 12.16 2.00
C ILE A 269 22.76 12.20 2.87
N LYS A 270 22.89 13.20 3.75
CA LYS A 270 24.01 13.30 4.69
C LYS A 270 24.08 12.10 5.63
N TYR A 271 22.93 11.64 6.16
CA TYR A 271 22.88 10.42 6.98
C TYR A 271 23.39 9.21 6.20
N LEU A 272 22.95 9.01 4.97
CA LEU A 272 23.43 7.88 4.16
C LEU A 272 24.95 7.95 3.88
N LYS A 273 25.50 9.14 3.63
CA LYS A 273 26.93 9.33 3.36
C LYS A 273 27.82 9.19 4.60
N THR A 274 27.32 9.58 5.78
CA THR A 274 28.11 9.63 7.03
C THR A 274 27.83 8.48 7.99
N GLY A 275 26.71 7.77 7.85
CA GLY A 275 26.37 6.59 8.65
C GLY A 275 27.30 5.42 8.40
N HIS A 276 27.46 4.56 9.41
CA HIS A 276 28.38 3.44 9.29
C HIS A 276 27.74 2.26 8.56
N VAL A 277 26.49 1.91 8.89
CA VAL A 277 25.78 0.74 8.31
C VAL A 277 24.30 1.07 8.11
N PHE A 278 23.77 0.74 6.96
CA PHE A 278 22.35 0.84 6.66
C PHE A 278 21.66 -0.52 6.87
N LEU A 279 20.52 -0.53 7.55
CA LEU A 279 19.71 -1.73 7.82
C LEU A 279 18.41 -1.71 7.01
N SER A 280 18.18 -2.79 6.26
CA SER A 280 16.96 -2.96 5.46
C SER A 280 16.51 -4.43 5.42
N CYS A 281 16.25 -5.02 6.58
CA CYS A 281 15.79 -6.41 6.69
C CYS A 281 14.27 -6.52 6.56
N ALA A 282 13.71 -5.99 5.48
CA ALA A 282 12.29 -6.10 5.17
C ALA A 282 11.91 -7.54 4.80
N ARG A 283 10.66 -7.92 5.13
CA ARG A 283 10.08 -9.22 4.74
C ARG A 283 9.85 -9.35 3.24
N SER A 284 9.65 -8.24 2.56
CA SER A 284 9.56 -8.18 1.10
C SER A 284 9.64 -6.75 0.60
N GLU A 285 10.19 -6.57 -0.60
CA GLU A 285 10.31 -5.30 -1.30
C GLU A 285 10.10 -5.52 -2.79
N GLY A 286 9.40 -4.61 -3.44
CA GLY A 286 9.32 -4.62 -4.91
C GLY A 286 10.64 -4.18 -5.55
N TRP A 287 11.31 -3.17 -4.93
CA TRP A 287 12.63 -2.69 -5.33
C TRP A 287 13.51 -2.34 -4.12
N ASN A 288 13.15 -1.37 -3.33
CA ASN A 288 13.86 -0.84 -2.16
C ASN A 288 14.81 0.33 -2.48
N LEU A 289 14.24 1.48 -2.85
CA LEU A 289 15.01 2.70 -3.12
C LEU A 289 15.98 3.10 -2.01
N PRO A 290 15.62 3.09 -0.70
CA PRO A 290 16.57 3.45 0.34
C PRO A 290 17.81 2.55 0.41
N LEU A 291 17.67 1.28 0.11
CA LEU A 291 18.80 0.35 0.10
C LEU A 291 19.77 0.66 -1.05
N ILE A 292 19.26 0.83 -2.27
CA ILE A 292 20.13 1.14 -3.41
C ILE A 292 20.78 2.53 -3.27
N GLU A 293 20.09 3.51 -2.68
CA GLU A 293 20.61 4.83 -2.35
C GLU A 293 21.79 4.74 -1.35
N ALA A 294 21.62 3.95 -0.27
CA ALA A 294 22.68 3.72 0.71
C ALA A 294 23.89 3.00 0.10
N MET A 295 23.66 1.92 -0.66
CA MET A 295 24.71 1.18 -1.36
C MET A 295 25.42 2.06 -2.39
N SER A 296 24.71 2.94 -3.07
CA SER A 296 25.26 3.91 -4.02
C SER A 296 26.18 4.93 -3.35
N CYS A 297 25.90 5.31 -2.09
CA CYS A 297 26.77 6.13 -1.24
C CYS A 297 27.99 5.36 -0.71
N GLY A 298 28.15 4.09 -1.02
CA GLY A 298 29.23 3.24 -0.48
C GLY A 298 29.09 2.97 1.01
N THR A 299 27.87 3.00 1.52
CA THR A 299 27.54 2.67 2.91
C THR A 299 27.28 1.17 3.04
N PRO A 300 28.04 0.45 3.89
CA PRO A 300 27.77 -0.95 4.17
C PRO A 300 26.28 -1.17 4.48
N SER A 301 25.65 -2.07 3.74
CA SER A 301 24.18 -2.24 3.83
C SER A 301 23.83 -3.69 4.11
N ILE A 302 23.13 -3.91 5.24
CA ILE A 302 22.60 -5.21 5.65
C ILE A 302 21.17 -5.31 5.16
N TYR A 303 20.84 -6.38 4.43
CA TYR A 303 19.51 -6.56 3.83
C TYR A 303 19.04 -8.02 3.93
N SER A 304 17.72 -8.24 3.90
CA SER A 304 17.14 -9.59 3.80
C SER A 304 17.34 -10.16 2.40
N ASN A 305 17.85 -11.40 2.32
CA ASN A 305 18.20 -12.05 1.06
C ASN A 305 16.95 -12.57 0.33
N CYS A 306 16.05 -11.67 -0.08
CA CYS A 306 14.80 -12.03 -0.73
C CYS A 306 14.22 -10.91 -1.60
N SER A 307 13.26 -11.27 -2.43
CA SER A 307 12.37 -10.40 -3.21
C SER A 307 13.07 -9.44 -4.20
N GLY A 308 12.40 -8.37 -4.60
CA GLY A 308 12.83 -7.49 -5.69
C GLY A 308 14.17 -6.80 -5.50
N GLN A 309 14.61 -6.57 -4.26
CA GLN A 309 15.91 -5.96 -3.97
C GLN A 309 17.10 -6.81 -4.42
N LEU A 310 16.91 -8.11 -4.66
CA LEU A 310 17.96 -8.99 -5.19
C LEU A 310 18.42 -8.59 -6.60
N GLU A 311 17.60 -7.88 -7.36
CA GLU A 311 17.97 -7.42 -8.71
C GLU A 311 19.26 -6.59 -8.72
N PHE A 312 19.51 -5.81 -7.65
CA PHE A 312 20.73 -5.01 -7.53
C PHE A 312 21.64 -5.43 -6.37
N ALA A 313 21.10 -6.10 -5.34
CA ALA A 313 21.85 -6.41 -4.12
C ALA A 313 22.45 -7.82 -4.12
N GLU A 314 22.00 -8.75 -4.97
CA GLU A 314 22.55 -10.10 -5.04
C GLU A 314 24.06 -10.07 -5.37
N GLY A 315 24.84 -10.76 -4.56
CA GLY A 315 26.32 -10.75 -4.66
C GLY A 315 27.00 -9.48 -4.13
N ARG A 316 26.22 -8.50 -3.67
CA ARG A 316 26.68 -7.23 -3.09
C ARG A 316 26.10 -7.05 -1.68
N GLY A 317 26.54 -6.01 -0.98
CA GLY A 317 26.09 -5.74 0.38
C GLY A 317 26.31 -6.91 1.34
N ILE A 318 25.43 -7.04 2.34
CA ILE A 318 25.57 -8.02 3.43
C ILE A 318 24.21 -8.69 3.64
N PRO A 319 23.98 -9.90 3.07
CA PRO A 319 22.69 -10.55 3.10
C PRO A 319 22.41 -11.21 4.45
N VAL A 320 21.18 -11.08 4.94
CA VAL A 320 20.62 -11.85 6.05
C VAL A 320 19.81 -13.00 5.49
N ARG A 321 20.02 -14.20 6.02
CA ARG A 321 19.28 -15.40 5.61
C ARG A 321 17.79 -15.24 5.84
N ILE A 322 17.00 -15.95 5.05
CA ILE A 322 15.55 -16.09 5.25
C ILE A 322 15.31 -17.38 6.04
N ASP A 323 14.52 -17.28 7.10
CA ASP A 323 14.13 -18.39 7.96
C ASP A 323 12.97 -19.18 7.35
N SER A 324 11.93 -18.46 6.91
CA SER A 324 10.69 -19.08 6.44
C SER A 324 9.90 -18.14 5.53
N GLU A 325 8.93 -18.70 4.82
CA GLU A 325 7.92 -17.97 4.07
C GLU A 325 6.60 -18.00 4.83
N LYS A 326 5.92 -16.87 4.96
CA LYS A 326 4.68 -16.70 5.71
C LYS A 326 3.67 -15.88 4.92
N ALA A 327 2.40 -16.10 5.19
CA ALA A 327 1.34 -15.27 4.60
C ALA A 327 1.60 -13.79 4.87
N ALA A 328 1.47 -12.98 3.84
CA ALA A 328 1.63 -11.54 3.94
C ALA A 328 0.57 -10.94 4.87
N ASN A 329 0.95 -9.88 5.58
CA ASN A 329 0.03 -9.19 6.47
C ASN A 329 -0.87 -8.24 5.66
N THR A 330 -2.17 -8.50 5.68
CA THR A 330 -3.14 -7.68 4.96
C THR A 330 -3.24 -6.24 5.46
N ASN A 331 -2.83 -5.97 6.69
CA ASN A 331 -2.83 -4.60 7.24
C ASN A 331 -1.86 -3.67 6.52
N ASP A 332 -0.78 -4.21 5.92
CA ASP A 332 0.19 -3.40 5.18
C ASP A 332 -0.39 -2.78 3.90
N TYR A 333 -1.44 -3.37 3.36
CA TYR A 333 -2.08 -2.93 2.12
C TYR A 333 -3.37 -2.13 2.34
N GLY A 334 -3.81 -1.96 3.60
CA GLY A 334 -5.00 -1.22 3.96
C GLY A 334 -6.31 -1.88 3.51
N ARG A 335 -7.37 -1.09 3.44
CA ARG A 335 -8.75 -1.56 3.17
C ARG A 335 -8.96 -2.20 1.79
N TYR A 336 -8.01 -2.07 0.88
CA TYR A 336 -8.15 -2.54 -0.51
C TYR A 336 -8.04 -4.04 -0.68
N THR A 337 -7.57 -4.76 0.33
CA THR A 337 -7.24 -6.18 0.28
C THR A 337 -8.09 -7.07 1.18
N MET A 338 -9.15 -6.53 1.75
CA MET A 338 -9.98 -7.27 2.75
C MET A 338 -10.61 -8.56 2.20
N SER A 339 -10.68 -8.74 0.90
CA SER A 339 -11.28 -9.92 0.25
C SER A 339 -10.27 -10.96 -0.25
N ASP A 340 -8.98 -10.58 -0.40
CA ASP A 340 -7.99 -11.41 -1.08
C ASP A 340 -6.75 -11.62 -0.21
N LEU A 341 -6.19 -12.83 -0.21
CA LEU A 341 -4.90 -13.10 0.42
C LEU A 341 -3.80 -12.49 -0.46
N PRO A 342 -2.95 -11.57 0.08
CA PRO A 342 -1.96 -10.84 -0.72
C PRO A 342 -0.68 -11.65 -0.99
N GLY A 343 -0.71 -12.98 -0.97
CA GLY A 343 0.46 -13.85 -1.13
C GLY A 343 1.28 -13.99 0.14
N ASN A 344 2.59 -14.13 -0.02
CA ASN A 344 3.51 -14.43 1.07
C ASN A 344 4.61 -13.38 1.20
N TYR A 345 5.19 -13.33 2.41
CA TYR A 345 6.41 -12.62 2.80
C TYR A 345 7.49 -13.63 3.20
N TYR A 346 8.73 -13.16 3.23
CA TYR A 346 9.91 -13.90 3.65
C TYR A 346 10.37 -13.44 5.02
N GLU A 347 10.31 -14.28 6.02
CA GLU A 347 10.73 -13.94 7.38
C GLU A 347 12.26 -13.94 7.48
N PRO A 348 12.92 -12.80 7.79
CA PRO A 348 14.36 -12.78 8.00
C PRO A 348 14.76 -13.57 9.25
N ASP A 349 15.93 -14.22 9.21
CA ASP A 349 16.55 -14.82 10.37
C ASP A 349 17.17 -13.72 11.28
N PHE A 350 16.43 -13.30 12.29
CA PHE A 350 16.87 -12.23 13.20
C PHE A 350 18.04 -12.64 14.11
N ASN A 351 18.31 -13.94 14.31
CA ASN A 351 19.51 -14.38 14.99
C ASN A 351 20.73 -14.19 14.08
N HIS A 352 20.61 -14.53 12.80
CA HIS A 352 21.64 -14.23 11.82
C HIS A 352 21.83 -12.72 11.63
N LEU A 353 20.77 -11.92 11.67
CA LEU A 353 20.90 -10.46 11.66
C LEU A 353 21.75 -9.97 12.84
N SER A 354 21.56 -10.51 14.05
CA SER A 354 22.37 -10.20 15.22
C SER A 354 23.87 -10.53 15.00
N GLU A 355 24.16 -11.73 14.45
CA GLU A 355 25.52 -12.16 14.10
C GLU A 355 26.15 -11.21 13.08
N VAL A 356 25.42 -10.88 12.03
CA VAL A 356 25.88 -9.98 10.95
C VAL A 356 26.13 -8.56 11.47
N MET A 357 25.24 -8.01 12.29
CA MET A 357 25.48 -6.69 12.91
C MET A 357 26.75 -6.66 13.72
N ARG A 358 27.00 -7.70 14.53
CA ARG A 358 28.20 -7.81 15.35
C ARG A 358 29.46 -7.94 14.50
N ASP A 359 29.43 -8.77 13.47
CA ASP A 359 30.56 -8.95 12.56
C ASP A 359 30.90 -7.66 11.80
N VAL A 360 29.90 -6.96 11.28
CA VAL A 360 30.09 -5.69 10.58
C VAL A 360 30.66 -4.61 11.50
N TYR A 361 30.22 -4.56 12.76
CA TYR A 361 30.76 -3.64 13.75
C TYR A 361 32.26 -3.88 13.99
N VAL A 362 32.65 -5.14 14.21
CA VAL A 362 34.03 -5.52 14.48
C VAL A 362 34.94 -5.34 13.24
N ASN A 363 34.43 -5.70 12.07
CA ASN A 363 35.18 -5.72 10.81
C ASN A 363 34.80 -4.56 9.87
N TYR A 364 34.33 -3.45 10.41
CA TYR A 364 33.75 -2.33 9.65
C TYR A 364 34.62 -1.86 8.47
N LYS A 365 35.93 -1.73 8.68
CA LYS A 365 36.84 -1.26 7.63
C LYS A 365 36.78 -2.13 6.37
N THR A 366 36.77 -3.45 6.55
CA THR A 366 36.67 -4.41 5.43
C THR A 366 35.37 -4.26 4.67
N TYR A 367 34.26 -4.14 5.41
CA TYR A 367 32.94 -3.94 4.79
C TYR A 367 32.82 -2.58 4.09
N LYS A 368 33.39 -1.52 4.67
CA LYS A 368 33.42 -0.19 4.03
C LYS A 368 34.21 -0.19 2.73
N GLU A 369 35.39 -0.81 2.72
CA GLU A 369 36.22 -0.94 1.50
C GLU A 369 35.49 -1.74 0.41
N LYS A 370 34.79 -2.81 0.77
CA LYS A 370 33.95 -3.60 -0.14
C LYS A 370 32.82 -2.74 -0.70
N SER A 371 32.05 -2.07 0.16
CA SER A 371 30.89 -1.27 -0.23
C SER A 371 31.26 -0.09 -1.13
N LEU A 372 32.44 0.51 -0.94
CA LEU A 372 32.93 1.56 -1.84
C LEU A 372 33.19 1.04 -3.27
N LYS A 373 33.65 -0.21 -3.43
CA LYS A 373 33.82 -0.84 -4.75
C LYS A 373 32.45 -1.17 -5.37
N GLU A 374 31.57 -1.77 -4.59
CA GLU A 374 30.23 -2.13 -5.04
C GLU A 374 29.39 -0.91 -5.45
N SER A 375 29.59 0.24 -4.78
CA SER A 375 28.89 1.48 -5.13
C SER A 375 29.18 1.96 -6.56
N ILE A 376 30.37 1.69 -7.08
CA ILE A 376 30.74 2.02 -8.47
C ILE A 376 29.88 1.19 -9.42
N GLU A 377 29.84 -0.12 -9.20
CA GLU A 377 29.08 -1.05 -10.04
C GLU A 377 27.58 -0.72 -10.04
N ILE A 378 26.99 -0.43 -8.86
CA ILE A 378 25.59 -0.06 -8.71
C ILE A 378 25.28 1.21 -9.49
N ARG A 379 26.08 2.25 -9.33
CA ARG A 379 25.89 3.53 -10.03
C ARG A 379 26.10 3.39 -11.54
N GLU A 380 26.98 2.51 -11.98
CA GLU A 380 27.15 2.21 -13.40
C GLU A 380 25.98 1.41 -13.98
N GLN A 381 25.40 0.47 -13.23
CA GLN A 381 24.37 -0.43 -13.73
C GLN A 381 22.97 0.13 -13.61
N PHE A 382 22.67 0.85 -12.54
CA PHE A 382 21.31 1.27 -12.16
C PHE A 382 21.13 2.80 -12.12
N ASN A 383 21.93 3.59 -12.84
CA ASN A 383 21.63 5.01 -12.99
C ASN A 383 20.38 5.24 -13.86
N TRP A 384 19.67 6.32 -13.58
CA TRP A 384 18.42 6.62 -14.28
C TRP A 384 18.57 6.83 -15.78
N ASP A 385 19.75 7.24 -16.30
CA ASP A 385 19.97 7.36 -17.75
C ASP A 385 19.93 5.98 -18.43
N LYS A 386 20.55 4.96 -17.82
CA LYS A 386 20.48 3.57 -18.31
C LYS A 386 19.08 2.97 -18.17
N VAL A 387 18.43 3.21 -17.04
CA VAL A 387 17.06 2.75 -16.83
C VAL A 387 16.12 3.36 -17.86
N ALA A 388 16.30 4.65 -18.18
CA ALA A 388 15.56 5.31 -19.25
C ALA A 388 15.83 4.70 -20.63
N ASP A 389 17.09 4.30 -20.91
CA ASP A 389 17.44 3.59 -22.15
C ASP A 389 16.72 2.23 -22.23
N ILE A 390 16.77 1.43 -21.15
CA ILE A 390 16.04 0.15 -21.07
C ILE A 390 14.54 0.37 -21.31
N GLY A 391 13.96 1.38 -20.68
CA GLY A 391 12.54 1.72 -20.86
C GLY A 391 12.22 2.11 -22.31
N LEU A 392 13.04 2.93 -22.94
CA LEU A 392 12.86 3.34 -24.34
C LEU A 392 13.02 2.18 -25.32
N ASP A 393 14.02 1.34 -25.11
CA ASP A 393 14.25 0.14 -25.94
C ASP A 393 13.06 -0.82 -25.81
N THR A 394 12.53 -1.00 -24.58
CA THR A 394 11.34 -1.81 -24.33
C THR A 394 10.10 -1.22 -25.00
N ILE A 395 9.90 0.12 -24.98
CA ILE A 395 8.80 0.78 -25.71
C ILE A 395 8.96 0.60 -27.23
N ASN A 396 10.16 0.75 -27.77
CA ASN A 396 10.40 0.56 -29.20
C ASN A 396 10.11 -0.89 -29.65
N ASP A 397 10.53 -1.88 -28.85
CA ASP A 397 10.17 -3.28 -29.09
C ASP A 397 8.65 -3.49 -29.03
N PHE A 398 8.00 -2.99 -27.99
CA PHE A 398 6.55 -3.01 -27.81
C PHE A 398 5.81 -2.41 -29.01
N LEU A 399 6.20 -1.22 -29.47
CA LEU A 399 5.60 -0.55 -30.64
C LEU A 399 5.85 -1.30 -31.94
N SER A 400 6.99 -2.01 -32.05
CA SER A 400 7.30 -2.84 -33.23
C SER A 400 6.44 -4.09 -33.31
N ARG A 401 6.18 -4.75 -32.17
CA ARG A 401 5.34 -5.95 -32.05
C ARG A 401 3.84 -5.67 -32.18
N LYS A 402 3.40 -4.46 -31.83
CA LYS A 402 2.00 -4.01 -31.86
C LYS A 402 1.01 -4.94 -31.14
N PRO A 403 1.27 -5.37 -29.89
CA PRO A 403 0.44 -6.37 -29.23
C PRO A 403 -1.02 -5.93 -29.05
N TRP A 404 -1.31 -4.63 -29.00
CA TRP A 404 -2.66 -4.08 -28.88
C TRP A 404 -3.56 -4.38 -30.09
N LEU A 405 -2.99 -4.71 -31.26
CA LEU A 405 -3.77 -5.08 -32.45
C LEU A 405 -4.36 -6.48 -32.35
N ASN A 406 -3.75 -7.33 -31.53
CA ASN A 406 -4.13 -8.73 -31.32
C ASN A 406 -4.72 -8.97 -29.93
N ARG A 407 -5.07 -7.90 -29.20
CA ARG A 407 -5.64 -8.03 -27.85
C ARG A 407 -6.94 -8.83 -27.93
N PRO A 408 -7.05 -9.98 -27.24
CA PRO A 408 -8.31 -10.69 -27.16
C PRO A 408 -9.34 -9.82 -26.44
N VAL A 409 -10.54 -9.72 -27.01
CA VAL A 409 -11.68 -9.12 -26.31
C VAL A 409 -12.07 -10.08 -25.19
N ARG A 410 -11.91 -9.66 -23.95
CA ARG A 410 -12.31 -10.47 -22.79
C ARG A 410 -13.78 -10.23 -22.50
N GLU A 411 -14.50 -11.31 -22.28
CA GLU A 411 -15.87 -11.23 -21.78
C GLU A 411 -15.93 -10.43 -20.47
N ASN A 412 -16.97 -9.67 -20.32
CA ASN A 412 -17.18 -8.89 -19.10
C ASN A 412 -17.52 -9.84 -17.93
N GLN A 413 -16.70 -9.80 -16.90
CA GLN A 413 -16.94 -10.45 -15.61
C GLN A 413 -17.69 -9.51 -14.67
N ILE A 414 -18.67 -10.03 -13.98
CA ILE A 414 -19.44 -9.30 -12.99
C ILE A 414 -19.00 -9.76 -11.60
N ASN A 415 -18.41 -8.85 -10.84
CA ASN A 415 -17.98 -9.08 -9.47
C ASN A 415 -18.93 -8.38 -8.51
N ILE A 416 -19.35 -9.12 -7.47
CA ILE A 416 -20.21 -8.59 -6.40
C ILE A 416 -19.48 -8.68 -5.07
N SER A 417 -19.57 -7.61 -4.29
CA SER A 417 -19.04 -7.53 -2.93
C SER A 417 -20.07 -6.86 -2.03
N TYR A 418 -20.11 -7.26 -0.76
CA TYR A 418 -20.98 -6.70 0.26
C TYR A 418 -20.19 -6.06 1.42
N ILE A 419 -18.90 -5.82 1.22
CA ILE A 419 -18.09 -5.10 2.19
C ILE A 419 -18.40 -3.61 2.07
N ASP A 420 -18.71 -2.97 3.19
CA ASP A 420 -19.18 -1.57 3.25
C ASP A 420 -20.42 -1.30 2.37
N GLY A 421 -21.34 -2.27 2.30
CA GLY A 421 -22.54 -2.25 1.46
C GLY A 421 -22.37 -2.97 0.12
N PRO A 422 -23.47 -3.14 -0.65
CA PRO A 422 -23.42 -3.86 -1.91
C PRO A 422 -22.71 -3.05 -3.00
N LYS A 423 -21.78 -3.70 -3.68
CA LYS A 423 -21.00 -3.16 -4.80
C LYS A 423 -21.06 -4.14 -5.97
N VAL A 424 -21.25 -3.62 -7.17
CA VAL A 424 -21.12 -4.35 -8.43
C VAL A 424 -20.01 -3.73 -9.25
N GLU A 425 -19.10 -4.54 -9.77
CA GLU A 425 -18.00 -4.14 -10.62
C GLU A 425 -18.02 -4.98 -11.91
N ILE A 426 -17.87 -4.32 -13.05
CA ILE A 426 -17.78 -4.96 -14.36
C ILE A 426 -16.34 -4.88 -14.84
N LEU A 427 -15.71 -6.01 -15.11
CA LEU A 427 -14.33 -6.10 -15.59
C LEU A 427 -14.28 -6.84 -16.92
N GLY A 428 -13.78 -6.21 -17.97
CA GLY A 428 -13.67 -6.83 -19.30
C GLY A 428 -13.54 -5.81 -20.41
N ASP A 429 -13.66 -6.28 -21.64
CA ASP A 429 -13.39 -5.47 -22.84
C ASP A 429 -14.62 -5.28 -23.74
N GLU A 430 -15.74 -5.98 -23.44
CA GLU A 430 -16.97 -5.82 -24.22
C GLU A 430 -17.64 -4.46 -23.99
N ASP A 431 -17.91 -3.74 -25.06
CA ASP A 431 -18.66 -2.46 -25.00
C ASP A 431 -20.15 -2.71 -24.78
N LYS A 432 -20.50 -2.98 -23.51
CA LYS A 432 -21.84 -3.34 -23.08
C LYS A 432 -22.22 -2.56 -21.84
N GLN A 433 -23.48 -2.09 -21.82
CA GLN A 433 -24.03 -1.40 -20.67
C GLN A 433 -24.82 -2.36 -19.79
N TYR A 434 -24.75 -2.14 -18.48
CA TYR A 434 -25.42 -2.92 -17.45
C TYR A 434 -26.25 -1.99 -16.59
N VAL A 435 -27.56 -2.25 -16.51
CA VAL A 435 -28.45 -1.58 -15.56
C VAL A 435 -28.43 -2.39 -14.28
N VAL A 436 -27.89 -1.82 -13.22
CA VAL A 436 -27.76 -2.45 -11.90
C VAL A 436 -28.78 -1.86 -10.95
N GLU A 437 -29.59 -2.70 -10.34
CA GLU A 437 -30.59 -2.31 -9.33
C GLU A 437 -30.23 -2.96 -7.99
N PHE A 438 -30.11 -2.16 -6.95
CA PHE A 438 -29.96 -2.59 -5.56
C PHE A 438 -31.33 -2.55 -4.88
N ILE A 439 -31.85 -3.70 -4.48
CA ILE A 439 -33.22 -3.87 -3.98
C ILE A 439 -33.16 -4.36 -2.54
N ASN A 440 -34.03 -3.81 -1.69
CA ASN A 440 -34.29 -4.36 -0.38
C ASN A 440 -35.19 -5.60 -0.52
N GLY A 441 -34.64 -6.78 -0.28
CA GLY A 441 -35.37 -8.05 -0.42
C GLY A 441 -36.49 -8.27 0.57
N ASP A 442 -36.52 -7.53 1.68
CA ASP A 442 -37.62 -7.61 2.66
C ASP A 442 -38.85 -6.79 2.22
N THR A 443 -38.63 -5.67 1.52
CA THR A 443 -39.69 -4.74 1.10
C THR A 443 -39.95 -4.72 -0.40
N ASN A 444 -39.08 -5.30 -1.19
CA ASN A 444 -38.98 -5.20 -2.65
C ASN A 444 -38.83 -3.75 -3.17
N GLU A 445 -38.39 -2.83 -2.32
CA GLU A 445 -38.10 -1.45 -2.71
C GLU A 445 -36.78 -1.37 -3.46
N VAL A 446 -36.75 -0.73 -4.63
CA VAL A 446 -35.53 -0.38 -5.33
C VAL A 446 -34.85 0.79 -4.61
N ILE A 447 -33.72 0.53 -4.00
CA ILE A 447 -32.99 1.52 -3.21
C ILE A 447 -32.12 2.42 -4.09
N ASN A 448 -31.47 1.83 -5.09
CA ASN A 448 -30.65 2.56 -6.04
C ASN A 448 -30.62 1.84 -7.39
N THR A 449 -30.53 2.62 -8.45
CA THR A 449 -30.34 2.13 -9.82
C THR A 449 -29.18 2.88 -10.45
N SER A 450 -28.25 2.16 -11.08
CA SER A 450 -27.11 2.72 -11.77
C SER A 450 -26.92 2.04 -13.13
N THR A 451 -26.48 2.78 -14.13
CA THR A 451 -26.04 2.21 -15.41
C THR A 451 -24.54 2.32 -15.49
N ILE A 452 -23.85 1.20 -15.63
CA ILE A 452 -22.39 1.11 -15.72
C ILE A 452 -21.97 0.30 -16.94
N GLY A 453 -20.82 0.66 -17.50
CA GLY A 453 -20.18 -0.06 -18.60
C GLY A 453 -19.02 -0.93 -18.11
N ARG A 454 -18.25 -1.45 -19.06
CA ARG A 454 -17.01 -2.17 -18.79
C ARG A 454 -16.06 -1.33 -17.93
N ASN A 455 -15.31 -2.00 -17.06
CA ASN A 455 -14.31 -1.42 -16.17
C ASN A 455 -14.87 -0.31 -15.25
N MET A 456 -16.16 -0.38 -14.96
CA MET A 456 -16.86 0.51 -14.03
C MET A 456 -17.44 -0.26 -12.87
N TRP A 457 -17.72 0.46 -11.82
CA TRP A 457 -18.41 -0.07 -10.64
C TRP A 457 -19.49 0.90 -10.15
N CYS A 458 -20.46 0.35 -9.45
CA CYS A 458 -21.45 1.11 -8.69
C CYS A 458 -21.68 0.45 -7.34
N ASN A 459 -22.12 1.24 -6.36
CA ASN A 459 -22.46 0.76 -5.03
C ASN A 459 -23.70 1.44 -4.50
N CYS A 460 -24.24 0.87 -3.43
CA CYS A 460 -25.22 1.52 -2.58
C CYS A 460 -24.59 1.72 -1.21
N ASN A 461 -24.25 2.97 -0.86
CA ASN A 461 -23.58 3.36 0.40
C ASN A 461 -24.54 3.21 1.58
N ARG A 462 -24.91 1.97 1.92
CA ARG A 462 -25.72 1.64 3.09
C ARG A 462 -25.03 0.55 3.89
N GLU A 463 -24.47 0.94 5.02
CA GLU A 463 -23.63 0.12 5.90
C GLU A 463 -24.45 -0.69 6.92
N TYR A 464 -25.75 -0.89 6.73
CA TYR A 464 -26.58 -1.67 7.63
C TYR A 464 -27.12 -2.93 6.97
N TYR A 465 -27.46 -3.90 7.79
CA TYR A 465 -27.95 -5.18 7.31
C TYR A 465 -29.27 -5.02 6.54
N ILE A 466 -29.26 -5.40 5.29
CA ILE A 466 -30.44 -5.55 4.42
C ILE A 466 -30.27 -6.88 3.68
N ASN A 467 -31.38 -7.58 3.46
CA ASN A 467 -31.43 -8.72 2.55
C ASN A 467 -31.36 -8.21 1.11
N TRP A 468 -30.15 -7.93 0.63
CA TRP A 468 -29.95 -7.34 -0.68
C TRP A 468 -30.32 -8.31 -1.80
N ILE A 469 -31.06 -7.80 -2.80
CA ILE A 469 -31.23 -8.45 -4.09
C ILE A 469 -30.56 -7.53 -5.12
N ILE A 470 -29.65 -8.08 -5.91
CA ILE A 470 -29.00 -7.38 -7.02
C ILE A 470 -29.61 -7.88 -8.31
N LYS A 471 -30.22 -6.99 -9.07
CA LYS A 471 -30.63 -7.25 -10.44
C LYS A 471 -29.69 -6.58 -11.42
N ILE A 472 -29.41 -7.27 -12.51
CA ILE A 472 -28.63 -6.75 -13.63
C ILE A 472 -29.43 -6.97 -14.90
N ASN A 473 -29.71 -5.87 -15.61
CA ASN A 473 -30.56 -5.85 -16.80
C ASN A 473 -31.96 -6.48 -16.56
N GLY A 474 -32.50 -6.26 -15.37
CA GLY A 474 -33.84 -6.74 -14.99
C GLY A 474 -33.90 -8.16 -14.43
N GLU A 475 -32.85 -8.93 -14.53
CA GLU A 475 -32.77 -10.29 -14.00
C GLU A 475 -32.08 -10.31 -12.63
N ILE A 476 -32.54 -11.20 -11.74
CA ILE A 476 -31.88 -11.40 -10.45
C ILE A 476 -30.51 -12.06 -10.71
N TYR A 477 -29.45 -11.34 -10.38
CA TYR A 477 -28.07 -11.82 -10.54
C TYR A 477 -27.52 -12.40 -9.23
N ASP A 478 -27.80 -11.77 -8.09
CA ASP A 478 -27.35 -12.24 -6.78
C ASP A 478 -28.35 -11.90 -5.68
N LYS A 479 -28.32 -12.69 -4.61
CA LYS A 479 -29.07 -12.48 -3.39
C LYS A 479 -28.13 -12.58 -2.20
N PHE A 480 -28.14 -11.55 -1.38
CA PHE A 480 -27.36 -11.53 -0.16
C PHE A 480 -27.78 -12.64 0.80
N ASP A 481 -26.84 -13.51 1.14
CA ASP A 481 -27.03 -14.58 2.10
C ASP A 481 -25.76 -14.83 2.92
N VAL A 482 -25.84 -14.57 4.21
CA VAL A 482 -24.73 -14.75 5.15
C VAL A 482 -24.63 -16.17 5.72
N THR A 483 -25.58 -17.06 5.40
CA THR A 483 -25.60 -18.43 5.91
C THR A 483 -24.30 -19.16 5.57
N ASN A 484 -23.63 -19.71 6.59
CA ASN A 484 -22.32 -20.36 6.49
C ASN A 484 -21.18 -19.46 5.98
N LYS A 485 -21.38 -18.15 5.88
CA LYS A 485 -20.36 -17.18 5.50
C LYS A 485 -19.64 -16.60 6.72
N THR A 486 -18.52 -15.95 6.48
CA THR A 486 -17.78 -15.20 7.50
C THR A 486 -18.21 -13.74 7.46
N VAL A 487 -18.59 -13.18 8.60
CA VAL A 487 -19.05 -11.79 8.76
C VAL A 487 -18.12 -11.10 9.75
N LEU A 488 -17.60 -9.93 9.38
CA LEU A 488 -16.85 -9.08 10.29
C LEU A 488 -17.82 -8.11 11.00
N ILE A 489 -17.75 -8.07 12.31
CA ILE A 489 -18.44 -7.06 13.12
C ILE A 489 -17.36 -6.28 13.88
N SER A 490 -17.32 -4.97 13.71
CA SER A 490 -16.36 -4.08 14.37
C SER A 490 -17.04 -3.09 15.31
N LEU A 491 -16.32 -2.74 16.38
CA LEU A 491 -16.62 -1.64 17.27
C LEU A 491 -15.49 -0.63 17.20
N ASP A 492 -15.77 0.56 16.68
CA ASP A 492 -14.78 1.62 16.49
C ASP A 492 -14.52 2.45 17.75
N SER A 493 -15.37 2.28 18.77
CA SER A 493 -15.23 2.99 20.05
C SER A 493 -14.28 2.26 21.00
N LYS A 494 -13.37 3.00 21.62
CA LYS A 494 -12.55 2.52 22.75
C LYS A 494 -13.30 2.51 24.09
N SER A 495 -14.58 2.90 24.10
CA SER A 495 -15.40 2.98 25.29
C SER A 495 -15.69 1.60 25.86
N VAL A 496 -15.40 1.42 27.14
CA VAL A 496 -15.75 0.22 27.93
C VAL A 496 -17.25 -0.08 27.86
N GLY A 497 -18.06 0.96 28.04
CA GLY A 497 -19.53 0.83 28.01
C GLY A 497 -20.05 0.34 26.66
N ASP A 498 -19.47 0.83 25.55
CA ASP A 498 -19.84 0.39 24.22
C ASP A 498 -19.48 -1.08 24.00
N THR A 499 -18.26 -1.47 24.36
CA THR A 499 -17.82 -2.86 24.19
C THR A 499 -18.74 -3.82 24.94
N ILE A 500 -19.07 -3.54 26.20
CA ILE A 500 -19.97 -4.37 27.01
C ILE A 500 -21.38 -4.39 26.44
N ALA A 501 -21.87 -3.25 25.99
CA ALA A 501 -23.24 -3.14 25.48
C ALA A 501 -23.44 -3.81 24.12
N TRP A 502 -22.46 -3.74 23.23
CA TRP A 502 -22.62 -4.11 21.83
C TRP A 502 -21.97 -5.45 21.43
N ALA A 503 -20.90 -5.90 22.08
CA ALA A 503 -20.27 -7.18 21.75
C ALA A 503 -21.22 -8.40 21.83
N PRO A 504 -22.20 -8.50 22.75
CA PRO A 504 -23.13 -9.62 22.78
C PRO A 504 -23.96 -9.78 21.51
N TYR A 505 -24.22 -8.70 20.77
CA TYR A 505 -24.95 -8.78 19.51
C TYR A 505 -24.23 -9.56 18.42
N ALA A 506 -22.92 -9.57 18.42
CA ALA A 506 -22.14 -10.39 17.51
C ALA A 506 -22.44 -11.88 17.67
N VAL A 507 -22.61 -12.34 18.92
CA VAL A 507 -22.99 -13.72 19.24
C VAL A 507 -24.41 -14.02 18.77
N GLU A 508 -25.35 -13.11 19.07
CA GLU A 508 -26.76 -13.28 18.65
C GLU A 508 -26.91 -13.23 17.12
N PHE A 509 -26.12 -12.37 16.45
CA PHE A 509 -26.08 -12.30 14.99
C PHE A 509 -25.59 -13.62 14.38
N ALA A 510 -24.50 -14.19 14.91
CA ALA A 510 -23.96 -15.47 14.46
C ALA A 510 -25.01 -16.59 14.56
N LYS A 511 -25.67 -16.72 15.73
CA LYS A 511 -26.69 -17.74 15.99
C LYS A 511 -27.89 -17.57 15.07
N LYS A 512 -28.44 -16.34 14.98
CA LYS A 512 -29.65 -16.05 14.22
C LYS A 512 -29.48 -16.31 12.73
N ASN A 513 -28.30 -15.98 12.19
CA ASN A 513 -28.05 -16.04 10.75
C ASN A 513 -27.24 -17.28 10.35
N ASN A 514 -26.97 -18.18 11.28
CA ASN A 514 -26.15 -19.39 11.06
C ASN A 514 -24.85 -19.06 10.27
N CYS A 515 -24.08 -18.06 10.75
CA CYS A 515 -22.86 -17.60 10.10
C CYS A 515 -21.70 -17.58 11.09
N ARG A 516 -20.48 -17.53 10.58
CA ARG A 516 -19.28 -17.33 11.38
C ARG A 516 -19.07 -15.84 11.59
N VAL A 517 -18.86 -15.41 12.82
CA VAL A 517 -18.59 -14.00 13.12
C VAL A 517 -17.17 -13.83 13.60
N ILE A 518 -16.51 -12.85 13.00
CA ILE A 518 -15.27 -12.28 13.48
C ILE A 518 -15.61 -10.96 14.15
N LEU A 519 -15.21 -10.80 15.41
CA LEU A 519 -15.47 -9.60 16.20
C LEU A 519 -14.18 -8.84 16.43
N SER A 520 -14.18 -7.54 16.12
CA SER A 520 -13.08 -6.63 16.38
C SER A 520 -13.48 -5.59 17.41
N THR A 521 -12.78 -5.59 18.55
CA THR A 521 -12.96 -4.57 19.61
C THR A 521 -11.60 -4.18 20.19
N PHE A 522 -11.52 -3.04 20.89
CA PHE A 522 -10.32 -2.64 21.64
C PHE A 522 -10.11 -3.41 22.96
N HIS A 523 -11.07 -4.30 23.32
CA HIS A 523 -11.10 -5.03 24.59
C HIS A 523 -11.41 -6.52 24.37
N ASN A 524 -10.83 -7.13 23.35
CA ASN A 524 -11.06 -8.54 22.98
C ASN A 524 -10.73 -9.51 24.10
N ASP A 525 -9.71 -9.20 24.89
CA ASP A 525 -9.21 -9.99 26.03
C ASP A 525 -10.29 -10.29 27.08
N TRP A 526 -11.32 -9.45 27.19
CA TRP A 526 -12.43 -9.66 28.13
C TRP A 526 -13.34 -10.82 27.77
N PHE A 527 -13.26 -11.29 26.54
CA PHE A 527 -14.19 -12.30 26.00
C PHE A 527 -13.52 -13.66 25.75
N TYR A 528 -12.19 -13.75 25.80
CA TYR A 528 -11.48 -14.99 25.42
C TYR A 528 -11.88 -16.20 26.28
N ASP A 529 -12.06 -16.02 27.58
CA ASP A 529 -12.44 -17.09 28.49
C ASP A 529 -13.95 -17.19 28.72
N ASN A 530 -14.74 -16.39 28.02
CA ASN A 530 -16.18 -16.38 28.18
C ASN A 530 -16.85 -17.45 27.29
N PRO A 531 -17.51 -18.47 27.86
CA PRO A 531 -18.08 -19.58 27.09
C PRO A 531 -19.17 -19.14 26.09
N ASN A 532 -19.78 -17.97 26.26
CA ASN A 532 -20.76 -17.45 25.32
C ASN A 532 -20.13 -17.01 23.98
N TYR A 533 -18.83 -16.76 23.96
CA TYR A 533 -18.07 -16.30 22.78
C TYR A 533 -17.18 -17.39 22.18
N LYS A 534 -17.31 -18.65 22.61
CA LYS A 534 -16.46 -19.77 22.15
C LYS A 534 -16.45 -19.96 20.62
N ASP A 535 -17.54 -19.57 19.94
CA ASP A 535 -17.71 -19.70 18.50
C ASP A 535 -17.43 -18.36 17.74
N ILE A 536 -16.92 -17.34 18.46
CA ILE A 536 -16.55 -16.04 17.91
C ILE A 536 -15.03 -16.01 17.73
N THR A 537 -14.58 -15.62 16.56
CA THR A 537 -13.18 -15.32 16.31
C THR A 537 -12.91 -13.85 16.60
N PHE A 538 -11.83 -13.55 17.29
CA PHE A 538 -11.46 -12.17 17.62
C PHE A 538 -10.27 -11.72 16.80
N ILE A 539 -10.31 -10.48 16.32
CA ILE A 539 -9.17 -9.79 15.70
C ILE A 539 -8.99 -8.42 16.36
N GLN A 540 -7.76 -7.93 16.33
CA GLN A 540 -7.48 -6.58 16.83
C GLN A 540 -8.04 -5.52 15.86
N PRO A 541 -8.46 -4.34 16.34
CA PRO A 541 -8.80 -3.22 15.48
C PRO A 541 -7.65 -2.90 14.52
N GLY A 542 -8.00 -2.69 13.25
CA GLY A 542 -7.02 -2.45 12.18
C GLY A 542 -6.46 -3.71 11.52
N GLN A 543 -6.73 -4.91 12.05
CA GLN A 543 -6.39 -6.15 11.35
C GLN A 543 -7.39 -6.42 10.22
N SER A 544 -6.85 -6.74 9.04
CA SER A 544 -7.66 -7.16 7.90
C SER A 544 -8.01 -8.64 7.98
N VAL A 545 -9.18 -8.98 7.46
CA VAL A 545 -9.67 -10.34 7.41
C VAL A 545 -10.53 -10.54 6.18
N THR A 546 -10.45 -11.73 5.58
CA THR A 546 -11.37 -12.11 4.51
C THR A 546 -12.74 -12.39 5.07
N CYS A 547 -13.74 -11.63 4.63
CA CYS A 547 -15.13 -11.79 5.02
C CYS A 547 -16.08 -11.56 3.84
N TYR A 548 -17.29 -12.10 3.96
CA TYR A 548 -18.35 -11.91 2.97
C TYR A 548 -18.96 -10.51 3.06
N THR A 549 -19.12 -10.01 4.28
CA THR A 549 -19.63 -8.67 4.58
C THR A 549 -19.09 -8.17 5.90
N SER A 550 -19.12 -6.85 6.10
CA SER A 550 -18.68 -6.19 7.33
C SER A 550 -19.74 -5.23 7.85
N TYR A 551 -19.80 -5.09 9.17
CA TYR A 551 -20.67 -4.14 9.86
C TYR A 551 -19.93 -3.47 11.00
N THR A 552 -20.14 -2.16 11.14
CA THR A 552 -19.74 -1.41 12.33
C THR A 552 -20.95 -1.19 13.23
N ILE A 553 -20.85 -1.55 14.50
CA ILE A 553 -21.92 -1.38 15.49
C ILE A 553 -21.47 -0.49 16.65
N GLY A 554 -22.42 0.01 17.43
CA GLY A 554 -22.16 0.95 18.52
C GLY A 554 -21.98 2.38 18.04
N TRP A 555 -21.04 3.10 18.66
CA TRP A 555 -20.67 4.44 18.24
C TRP A 555 -19.63 4.38 17.12
N PHE A 556 -19.87 5.09 16.05
CA PHE A 556 -18.96 5.17 14.89
C PHE A 556 -18.83 6.61 14.39
N LYS A 557 -17.80 6.90 13.64
CA LYS A 557 -17.62 8.18 12.95
C LYS A 557 -18.33 8.16 11.61
N ASP A 558 -19.13 9.17 11.34
CA ASP A 558 -19.77 9.36 10.03
C ASP A 558 -18.78 9.92 8.99
N VAL A 559 -19.27 10.12 7.77
CA VAL A 559 -18.47 10.65 6.64
C VAL A 559 -17.88 12.05 6.89
N ASN A 560 -18.40 12.77 7.89
CA ASN A 560 -17.90 14.10 8.30
C ASN A 560 -16.92 14.00 9.47
N GLY A 561 -16.63 12.79 9.96
CA GLY A 561 -15.78 12.55 11.13
C GLY A 561 -16.48 12.77 12.46
N GLU A 562 -17.80 12.98 12.48
CA GLU A 562 -18.58 13.17 13.71
C GLU A 562 -19.02 11.84 14.31
N TRP A 563 -18.98 11.75 15.64
CA TRP A 563 -19.44 10.56 16.34
C TRP A 563 -20.97 10.43 16.26
N ASN A 564 -21.41 9.31 15.71
CA ASN A 564 -22.78 8.90 15.63
C ASN A 564 -22.98 7.52 16.28
N ASN A 565 -24.20 7.21 16.68
CA ASN A 565 -24.58 5.87 17.08
C ASN A 565 -25.78 5.40 16.27
N PHE A 566 -26.00 4.11 16.30
CA PHE A 566 -27.06 3.47 15.56
C PHE A 566 -28.45 4.04 15.89
N ASN A 567 -28.70 4.48 17.13
CA ASN A 567 -29.98 5.04 17.55
C ASN A 567 -30.31 6.39 16.91
N LYS A 568 -29.28 7.22 16.58
CA LYS A 568 -29.48 8.50 15.89
C LYS A 568 -29.94 8.35 14.44
N TYR A 569 -29.58 7.24 13.80
CA TYR A 569 -30.02 6.91 12.44
C TYR A 569 -31.43 6.40 12.37
N GLU A 570 -31.95 5.80 13.46
CA GLU A 570 -33.32 5.29 13.56
C GLU A 570 -34.40 6.34 13.46
N GLU A 571 -34.19 7.50 14.04
CA GLU A 571 -35.21 8.56 14.04
C GLU A 571 -35.53 9.07 12.64
N ARG A 572 -34.67 8.78 11.64
CA ARG A 572 -34.85 9.34 10.30
C ARG A 572 -35.44 8.42 9.23
N LYS A 573 -35.37 7.09 9.29
CA LYS A 573 -36.03 6.25 8.25
C LYS A 573 -36.16 4.73 8.48
N TYR A 574 -35.56 4.10 9.52
CA TYR A 574 -35.43 2.63 9.53
C TYR A 574 -35.94 1.94 10.82
N LYS A 575 -37.19 2.13 11.13
CA LYS A 575 -37.89 1.57 12.32
C LYS A 575 -37.91 0.03 12.43
N LEU A 576 -37.56 -0.72 11.41
CA LEU A 576 -37.84 -2.17 11.38
C LEU A 576 -36.69 -3.06 11.89
N HIS A 577 -35.45 -2.69 11.72
CA HIS A 577 -34.34 -3.55 12.14
C HIS A 577 -33.93 -3.34 13.60
N CYS A 578 -34.01 -2.13 14.08
CA CYS A 578 -33.60 -1.75 15.42
C CYS A 578 -34.62 -2.04 16.50
N ARG A 579 -35.90 -2.23 16.19
CA ARG A 579 -36.88 -2.75 17.19
C ARG A 579 -36.43 -4.09 17.79
N LYS A 580 -35.69 -4.91 17.04
CA LYS A 580 -35.12 -6.17 17.55
C LYS A 580 -33.83 -5.96 18.37
N ILE A 581 -33.12 -4.88 18.14
CA ILE A 581 -31.92 -4.48 18.88
C ILE A 581 -32.29 -3.76 20.18
N THR A 582 -33.28 -2.88 20.15
CA THR A 582 -33.76 -2.12 21.33
C THR A 582 -34.36 -3.02 22.43
N ILE A 583 -34.90 -4.18 22.08
CA ILE A 583 -35.38 -5.16 23.10
C ILE A 583 -34.21 -5.73 23.91
N ALA A 584 -33.00 -5.76 23.37
CA ALA A 584 -31.84 -6.30 24.07
C ALA A 584 -31.17 -5.29 25.01
N THR A 585 -31.30 -3.97 24.80
CA THR A 585 -30.82 -2.98 25.77
C THR A 585 -31.49 -3.16 27.14
N SER A 586 -32.75 -3.62 27.18
CA SER A 586 -33.42 -3.96 28.43
C SER A 586 -32.91 -5.28 29.07
N LEU A 587 -32.37 -6.20 28.28
CA LEU A 587 -31.73 -7.43 28.77
C LEU A 587 -30.31 -7.20 29.27
N THR A 588 -29.56 -6.31 28.59
CA THR A 588 -28.16 -5.99 28.97
C THR A 588 -28.11 -5.30 30.34
N ALA A 589 -29.07 -4.44 30.63
CA ALA A 589 -29.22 -3.83 31.96
C ALA A 589 -29.47 -4.88 33.08
N LYS A 590 -30.07 -6.02 32.75
CA LYS A 590 -30.25 -7.13 33.71
C LYS A 590 -29.05 -8.03 33.85
N ILE A 591 -28.18 -8.12 32.83
CA ILE A 591 -26.98 -8.96 32.88
C ILE A 591 -25.83 -8.24 33.62
N VAL A 592 -25.72 -6.91 33.47
CA VAL A 592 -24.72 -6.09 34.19
C VAL A 592 -25.04 -5.98 35.70
N LEU A 593 -26.30 -6.15 36.10
CA LEU A 593 -26.69 -6.12 37.53
C LEU A 593 -26.54 -7.49 38.24
N ASN A 594 -26.18 -8.54 37.52
CA ASN A 594 -25.95 -9.89 38.06
C ASN A 594 -24.46 -10.36 37.94
N LEU A 595 -23.55 -9.44 37.63
CA LEU A 595 -22.08 -9.55 37.78
C LEU A 595 -21.65 -8.60 38.90
#